data_2590d3fcf34bf00831929f27a2854a54
#
_entry.id   2590d3fcf34bf00831929f27a2854a54
#
_cell.length_a   1.000
_cell.length_b   1.000
_cell.length_c   1.000
_cell.angle_alpha   90.00
_cell.angle_beta   90.00
_cell.angle_gamma   90.00
#
_symmetry.space_group_name_H-M   'P 1'
#
loop_
_entity.id
_entity.type
_entity.pdbx_description
1 polymer ?
#
loop_
_entity_poly.entity_id
_entity_poly.type
_entity_poly.pdbx_seq_one_letter_code
_entity_poly.pdbx_strand_id
1 'polypeptide(L)'
;MISSILILVVAFLSLIALMIIHEFGHFIIAKKFGVRVDEFGIGYPPRIFGKKIGETIYSINLLPLGAFVKIYGEEGGVDDYRSFQNLKIWQRVLIVIGGVAAFWIAAIILFSVVFAIGTDLPVGDQDVSGMTNAKVEVVSVSYNSPAYQAGIKIGDTIKDVVNGGAVIPINKIADFQNITKQEKGKQMTLEIERNGKNFNVNLTPRINPPAGEGATGVGIERMATLIKKYPWYEAPIQGVIYTWQTTVNALVGLYSVFAGLILQKGLPQGAEFAGPLGITIFLANAASYGIGFFLYFIALISVFVAIFNLFPIPALDGGKLIFLLIEKIKGKPVSVNVEQGITLFCFIVLICLSLFITVRFDIPRVMDFFKANL
;
A
#
# COMPACT_ATOMS: atom_id res chain seq x y z
N MET A 1 10.75 -19.29 7.37
CA MET A 1 9.38 -19.76 7.11
C MET A 1 8.36 -19.21 8.14
N ILE A 2 8.45 -19.51 9.45
CA ILE A 2 7.48 -18.98 10.45
C ILE A 2 7.50 -17.46 10.52
N SER A 3 8.67 -16.82 10.46
CA SER A 3 8.78 -15.35 10.44
C SER A 3 8.17 -14.72 9.20
N SER A 4 8.34 -15.31 8.03
CA SER A 4 7.80 -14.79 6.75
C SER A 4 6.27 -14.86 6.70
N ILE A 5 5.70 -15.97 7.20
CA ILE A 5 4.24 -16.12 7.32
C ILE A 5 3.67 -15.10 8.32
N LEU A 6 4.35 -14.91 9.46
CA LEU A 6 3.92 -13.92 10.46
C LEU A 6 3.92 -12.50 9.89
N ILE A 7 4.95 -12.13 9.13
CA ILE A 7 5.02 -10.82 8.45
C ILE A 7 3.87 -10.65 7.45
N LEU A 8 3.55 -11.66 6.64
CA LEU A 8 2.42 -11.64 5.73
C LEU A 8 1.09 -11.47 6.47
N VAL A 9 0.90 -12.17 7.59
CA VAL A 9 -0.30 -12.04 8.43
C VAL A 9 -0.41 -10.63 8.99
N VAL A 10 0.68 -10.06 9.51
CA VAL A 10 0.70 -8.68 10.03
C VAL A 10 0.41 -7.67 8.91
N ALA A 11 1.00 -7.85 7.74
CA ALA A 11 0.75 -7.01 6.57
C ALA A 11 -0.74 -7.06 6.16
N PHE A 12 -1.32 -8.25 6.06
CA PHE A 12 -2.73 -8.42 5.73
C PHE A 12 -3.66 -7.82 6.79
N LEU A 13 -3.39 -8.05 8.07
CA LEU A 13 -4.17 -7.47 9.17
C LEU A 13 -4.08 -5.94 9.20
N SER A 14 -2.95 -5.36 8.78
CA SER A 14 -2.80 -3.90 8.67
C SER A 14 -3.73 -3.31 7.59
N LEU A 15 -3.92 -4.00 6.48
CA LEU A 15 -4.88 -3.59 5.45
C LEU A 15 -6.33 -3.69 5.96
N ILE A 16 -6.67 -4.76 6.69
CA ILE A 16 -7.99 -4.89 7.33
C ILE A 16 -8.20 -3.75 8.33
N ALA A 17 -7.18 -3.41 9.13
CA ALA A 17 -7.27 -2.30 10.08
C ALA A 17 -7.56 -0.96 9.39
N LEU A 18 -6.96 -0.68 8.23
CA LEU A 18 -7.30 0.50 7.43
C LEU A 18 -8.75 0.50 6.98
N MET A 19 -9.28 -0.65 6.53
CA MET A 19 -10.70 -0.77 6.16
C MET A 19 -11.63 -0.53 7.35
N ILE A 20 -11.29 -1.06 8.53
CA ILE A 20 -12.05 -0.83 9.77
C ILE A 20 -12.07 0.66 10.12
N ILE A 21 -10.94 1.36 10.00
CA ILE A 21 -10.83 2.80 10.25
C ILE A 21 -11.73 3.59 9.29
N HIS A 22 -11.76 3.20 8.02
CA HIS A 22 -12.64 3.78 7.01
C HIS A 22 -14.12 3.64 7.38
N GLU A 23 -14.57 2.42 7.63
CA GLU A 23 -15.97 2.15 8.03
C GLU A 23 -16.35 2.87 9.33
N PHE A 24 -15.38 2.98 10.25
CA PHE A 24 -15.55 3.73 11.49
C PHE A 24 -15.75 5.23 11.25
N GLY A 25 -15.16 5.77 10.18
CA GLY A 25 -15.41 7.15 9.75
C GLY A 25 -16.88 7.38 9.37
N HIS A 26 -17.48 6.51 8.56
CA HIS A 26 -18.89 6.53 8.22
C HIS A 26 -19.78 6.37 9.46
N PHE A 27 -19.43 5.39 10.29
CA PHE A 27 -20.14 5.06 11.52
C PHE A 27 -20.26 6.27 12.47
N ILE A 28 -19.13 6.90 12.78
CA ILE A 28 -19.10 8.03 13.73
C ILE A 28 -19.97 9.19 13.23
N ILE A 29 -19.84 9.55 11.94
CA ILE A 29 -20.59 10.69 11.39
C ILE A 29 -22.08 10.36 11.28
N ALA A 30 -22.46 9.13 10.91
CA ALA A 30 -23.85 8.67 10.89
C ALA A 30 -24.47 8.77 12.29
N LYS A 31 -23.78 8.25 13.31
CA LYS A 31 -24.25 8.35 14.71
C LYS A 31 -24.35 9.78 15.20
N LYS A 32 -23.44 10.67 14.83
CA LYS A 32 -23.46 12.09 15.18
C LYS A 32 -24.69 12.82 14.61
N PHE A 33 -25.18 12.40 13.44
CA PHE A 33 -26.40 12.92 12.83
C PHE A 33 -27.68 12.18 13.28
N GLY A 34 -27.59 11.25 14.23
CA GLY A 34 -28.73 10.51 14.79
C GLY A 34 -29.25 9.41 13.88
N VAL A 35 -28.53 9.06 12.82
CA VAL A 35 -28.90 7.94 11.95
C VAL A 35 -28.69 6.62 12.70
N ARG A 36 -29.65 5.73 12.55
CA ARG A 36 -29.53 4.38 13.09
C ARG A 36 -28.49 3.60 12.28
N VAL A 37 -27.59 2.92 12.97
CA VAL A 37 -26.67 1.97 12.38
C VAL A 37 -27.02 0.57 12.84
N ASP A 38 -27.40 -0.29 11.90
CA ASP A 38 -27.87 -1.64 12.21
C ASP A 38 -26.73 -2.57 12.58
N GLU A 39 -25.61 -2.50 11.83
CA GLU A 39 -24.47 -3.37 12.05
C GLU A 39 -23.16 -2.68 11.70
N PHE A 40 -22.12 -2.97 12.49
CA PHE A 40 -20.73 -2.68 12.21
C PHE A 40 -19.98 -4.02 12.21
N GLY A 41 -19.53 -4.47 11.03
CA GLY A 41 -18.97 -5.80 10.85
C GLY A 41 -17.52 -5.78 10.41
N ILE A 42 -16.69 -6.65 11.02
CA ILE A 42 -15.35 -6.97 10.58
C ILE A 42 -15.44 -8.25 9.74
N GLY A 43 -14.95 -8.19 8.50
CA GLY A 43 -15.11 -9.27 7.52
C GLY A 43 -16.52 -9.28 6.90
N TYR A 44 -16.72 -10.15 5.91
CA TYR A 44 -18.02 -10.33 5.23
C TYR A 44 -18.70 -11.63 5.65
N PRO A 45 -20.06 -11.69 5.58
CA PRO A 45 -20.85 -12.85 5.94
C PRO A 45 -20.34 -14.18 5.37
N PRO A 46 -20.63 -15.31 6.05
CA PRO A 46 -21.56 -15.48 7.18
C PRO A 46 -20.97 -15.01 8.52
N ARG A 47 -21.86 -14.55 9.44
CA ARG A 47 -21.48 -14.08 10.78
C ARG A 47 -21.04 -15.25 11.66
N ILE A 48 -19.83 -15.13 12.26
CA ILE A 48 -19.31 -16.06 13.26
C ILE A 48 -19.75 -15.64 14.66
N PHE A 49 -19.58 -14.35 14.97
CA PHE A 49 -19.88 -13.78 16.27
C PHE A 49 -20.54 -12.42 16.11
N GLY A 50 -21.49 -12.08 16.98
CA GLY A 50 -22.10 -10.75 17.00
C GLY A 50 -22.68 -10.42 18.36
N LYS A 51 -22.42 -9.17 18.80
CA LYS A 51 -22.95 -8.64 20.06
C LYS A 51 -23.69 -7.34 19.78
N LYS A 52 -24.94 -7.27 20.22
CA LYS A 52 -25.72 -6.02 20.16
C LYS A 52 -25.33 -5.12 21.33
N ILE A 53 -24.88 -3.90 21.02
CA ILE A 53 -24.57 -2.85 21.99
C ILE A 53 -25.41 -1.63 21.61
N GLY A 54 -26.35 -1.26 22.48
CA GLY A 54 -27.37 -0.29 22.12
C GLY A 54 -28.24 -0.78 20.98
N GLU A 55 -28.27 -0.05 19.88
CA GLU A 55 -29.05 -0.41 18.68
C GLU A 55 -28.20 -1.09 17.59
N THR A 56 -26.87 -1.05 17.70
CA THR A 56 -25.94 -1.55 16.68
C THR A 56 -25.45 -2.94 17.05
N ILE A 57 -25.39 -3.85 16.06
CA ILE A 57 -24.75 -5.15 16.18
C ILE A 57 -23.28 -4.99 15.77
N TYR A 58 -22.36 -5.33 16.65
CA TYR A 58 -20.92 -5.44 16.33
C TYR A 58 -20.62 -6.90 16.01
N SER A 59 -20.16 -7.20 14.80
CA SER A 59 -20.00 -8.56 14.32
C SER A 59 -18.59 -8.86 13.80
N ILE A 60 -18.21 -10.13 13.94
CA ILE A 60 -17.02 -10.72 13.29
C ILE A 60 -17.54 -11.80 12.35
N ASN A 61 -17.13 -11.72 11.11
CA ASN A 61 -17.62 -12.55 10.02
C ASN A 61 -16.52 -13.45 9.46
N LEU A 62 -16.90 -14.47 8.72
CA LEU A 62 -16.02 -15.55 8.28
C LEU A 62 -14.99 -15.10 7.23
N LEU A 63 -15.37 -14.23 6.32
CA LEU A 63 -14.49 -13.80 5.24
C LEU A 63 -13.70 -12.54 5.67
N PRO A 64 -12.40 -12.65 6.03
CA PRO A 64 -11.63 -11.53 6.57
C PRO A 64 -11.14 -10.60 5.45
N LEU A 65 -12.04 -10.17 4.56
CA LEU A 65 -11.70 -9.37 3.36
C LEU A 65 -12.06 -7.89 3.51
N GLY A 66 -12.12 -7.37 4.75
CA GLY A 66 -12.43 -5.96 4.99
C GLY A 66 -13.34 -5.74 6.20
N ALA A 67 -14.14 -4.69 6.13
CA ALA A 67 -15.13 -4.33 7.13
C ALA A 67 -16.35 -3.73 6.41
N PHE A 68 -17.45 -3.55 7.11
CA PHE A 68 -18.62 -2.84 6.60
C PHE A 68 -19.39 -2.17 7.73
N VAL A 69 -20.11 -1.12 7.38
CA VAL A 69 -21.10 -0.47 8.23
C VAL A 69 -22.46 -0.48 7.53
N LYS A 70 -23.49 -1.00 8.18
CA LYS A 70 -24.85 -1.01 7.66
C LYS A 70 -25.65 0.16 8.22
N ILE A 71 -25.68 1.25 7.45
CA ILE A 71 -26.42 2.47 7.81
C ILE A 71 -27.86 2.32 7.38
N TYR A 72 -28.78 2.54 8.30
CA TYR A 72 -30.22 2.37 8.07
C TYR A 72 -30.73 3.31 6.99
N GLY A 73 -31.40 2.75 6.00
CA GLY A 73 -31.96 3.48 4.85
C GLY A 73 -30.93 4.01 3.85
N GLU A 74 -29.70 3.53 3.89
CA GLU A 74 -28.66 3.88 2.92
C GLU A 74 -28.94 3.30 1.53
N GLU A 75 -29.50 2.10 1.45
CA GLU A 75 -29.88 1.44 0.20
C GLU A 75 -31.22 1.92 -0.36
N GLY A 76 -31.91 2.82 0.32
CA GLY A 76 -33.18 3.37 -0.10
C GLY A 76 -34.43 2.68 0.45
N GLY A 77 -35.60 3.27 0.13
CA GLY A 77 -36.89 2.62 0.39
C GLY A 77 -37.39 2.64 1.84
N VAL A 78 -36.77 3.42 2.74
CA VAL A 78 -37.14 3.48 4.14
C VAL A 78 -37.54 4.91 4.52
N ASP A 79 -38.82 5.12 4.79
CA ASP A 79 -39.37 6.39 5.27
C ASP A 79 -39.40 6.41 6.82
N ASP A 80 -38.26 6.71 7.42
CA ASP A 80 -38.08 6.86 8.87
C ASP A 80 -37.20 8.05 9.15
N TYR A 81 -37.52 8.83 10.19
CA TYR A 81 -36.74 10.05 10.55
C TYR A 81 -35.28 9.76 10.90
N ARG A 82 -34.93 8.53 11.24
CA ARG A 82 -33.57 8.04 11.53
C ARG A 82 -32.89 7.38 10.34
N SER A 83 -33.51 7.48 9.15
CA SER A 83 -32.98 6.94 7.90
C SER A 83 -31.97 7.90 7.28
N PHE A 84 -30.92 7.34 6.67
CA PHE A 84 -29.96 8.09 5.87
C PHE A 84 -30.64 8.94 4.78
N GLN A 85 -31.68 8.42 4.13
CA GLN A 85 -32.38 9.12 3.05
C GLN A 85 -33.11 10.40 3.52
N ASN A 86 -33.56 10.44 4.75
CA ASN A 86 -34.31 11.59 5.30
C ASN A 86 -33.41 12.71 5.82
N LEU A 87 -32.08 12.50 5.77
CA LEU A 87 -31.11 13.54 6.05
C LEU A 87 -31.00 14.56 4.91
N LYS A 88 -30.64 15.80 5.28
CA LYS A 88 -30.26 16.81 4.27
C LYS A 88 -29.06 16.32 3.46
N ILE A 89 -28.99 16.70 2.16
CA ILE A 89 -27.94 16.24 1.26
C ILE A 89 -26.54 16.49 1.83
N TRP A 90 -26.28 17.65 2.44
CA TRP A 90 -24.97 17.95 3.03
C TRP A 90 -24.59 17.01 4.20
N GLN A 91 -25.56 16.52 4.98
CA GLN A 91 -25.32 15.57 6.06
C GLN A 91 -24.97 14.20 5.48
N ARG A 92 -25.66 13.76 4.42
CA ARG A 92 -25.34 12.52 3.69
C ARG A 92 -23.95 12.60 3.06
N VAL A 93 -23.59 13.73 2.45
CA VAL A 93 -22.24 13.98 1.93
C VAL A 93 -21.18 13.86 3.02
N LEU A 94 -21.42 14.45 4.22
CA LEU A 94 -20.47 14.34 5.33
C LEU A 94 -20.32 12.91 5.86
N ILE A 95 -21.39 12.11 5.87
CA ILE A 95 -21.31 10.68 6.24
C ILE A 95 -20.39 9.95 5.25
N VAL A 96 -20.60 10.13 3.95
CA VAL A 96 -19.80 9.49 2.90
C VAL A 96 -18.34 9.95 2.95
N ILE A 97 -18.10 11.26 3.06
CA ILE A 97 -16.73 11.81 3.18
C ILE A 97 -16.06 11.35 4.49
N GLY A 98 -16.84 11.04 5.53
CA GLY A 98 -16.33 10.58 6.82
C GLY A 98 -15.41 9.36 6.73
N GLY A 99 -15.75 8.39 5.89
CA GLY A 99 -14.90 7.23 5.62
C GLY A 99 -13.59 7.61 4.95
N VAL A 100 -13.68 8.41 3.88
CA VAL A 100 -12.48 8.87 3.16
C VAL A 100 -11.58 9.73 4.06
N ALA A 101 -12.16 10.62 4.85
CA ALA A 101 -11.42 11.46 5.79
C ALA A 101 -10.70 10.62 6.85
N ALA A 102 -11.28 9.50 7.27
CA ALA A 102 -10.65 8.60 8.22
C ALA A 102 -9.34 7.99 7.68
N PHE A 103 -9.24 7.69 6.38
CA PHE A 103 -7.98 7.28 5.75
C PHE A 103 -6.92 8.39 5.81
N TRP A 104 -7.27 9.65 5.51
CA TRP A 104 -6.30 10.75 5.62
C TRP A 104 -5.88 11.00 7.06
N ILE A 105 -6.80 10.90 8.03
CA ILE A 105 -6.46 11.00 9.45
C ILE A 105 -5.50 9.88 9.85
N ALA A 106 -5.75 8.64 9.41
CA ALA A 106 -4.85 7.53 9.65
C ALA A 106 -3.46 7.77 9.03
N ALA A 107 -3.40 8.27 7.80
CA ALA A 107 -2.14 8.63 7.15
C ALA A 107 -1.38 9.72 7.92
N ILE A 108 -2.07 10.78 8.39
CA ILE A 108 -1.47 11.84 9.21
C ILE A 108 -0.85 11.25 10.48
N ILE A 109 -1.59 10.39 11.19
CA ILE A 109 -1.11 9.76 12.43
C ILE A 109 0.12 8.89 12.13
N LEU A 110 0.05 8.04 11.10
CA LEU A 110 1.15 7.14 10.73
C LEU A 110 2.39 7.92 10.29
N PHE A 111 2.26 8.93 9.43
CA PHE A 111 3.39 9.79 9.06
C PHE A 111 3.94 10.55 10.26
N SER A 112 3.09 11.03 11.17
CA SER A 112 3.55 11.68 12.41
C SER A 112 4.42 10.76 13.24
N VAL A 113 4.02 9.49 13.38
CA VAL A 113 4.84 8.47 14.07
C VAL A 113 6.16 8.24 13.32
N VAL A 114 6.11 8.11 12.00
CA VAL A 114 7.32 7.94 11.16
C VAL A 114 8.27 9.11 11.33
N PHE A 115 7.77 10.36 11.32
CA PHE A 115 8.60 11.55 11.55
C PHE A 115 9.13 11.64 12.99
N ALA A 116 8.42 11.09 13.98
CA ALA A 116 8.91 11.03 15.35
C ALA A 116 10.04 10.02 15.55
N ILE A 117 10.05 8.91 14.81
CA ILE A 117 11.08 7.86 14.91
C ILE A 117 12.24 8.07 13.92
N GLY A 118 11.98 8.67 12.75
CA GLY A 118 12.87 8.72 11.59
C GLY A 118 12.89 7.40 10.84
N THR A 119 13.14 7.43 9.52
CA THR A 119 13.28 6.20 8.72
C THR A 119 14.07 6.42 7.44
N ASP A 120 14.67 5.34 6.95
CA ASP A 120 15.31 5.31 5.63
C ASP A 120 14.27 5.04 4.54
N LEU A 121 14.44 5.68 3.40
CA LEU A 121 13.58 5.50 2.23
C LEU A 121 14.42 5.16 0.99
N PRO A 122 13.84 4.43 0.03
CA PRO A 122 14.48 4.23 -1.27
C PRO A 122 14.56 5.57 -2.03
N VAL A 123 15.76 5.90 -2.53
CA VAL A 123 16.06 7.20 -3.16
C VAL A 123 16.52 7.09 -4.61
N GLY A 124 16.75 5.87 -5.11
CA GLY A 124 17.39 5.66 -6.42
C GLY A 124 18.81 6.22 -6.47
N ASP A 125 19.36 6.35 -7.69
CA ASP A 125 20.78 6.78 -7.88
C ASP A 125 20.99 8.29 -7.91
N GLN A 126 19.92 9.08 -7.90
CA GLN A 126 20.03 10.53 -7.84
C GLN A 126 20.24 10.99 -6.39
N ASP A 127 21.19 11.93 -6.20
CA ASP A 127 21.41 12.52 -4.90
C ASP A 127 20.30 13.54 -4.60
N VAL A 128 19.57 13.31 -3.52
CA VAL A 128 18.45 14.16 -3.08
C VAL A 128 18.93 15.07 -1.96
N SER A 129 18.51 16.34 -1.99
CA SER A 129 18.87 17.31 -0.96
C SER A 129 18.42 16.85 0.43
N GLY A 130 19.31 16.88 1.39
CA GLY A 130 19.05 16.45 2.77
C GLY A 130 19.20 14.95 3.03
N MET A 131 19.59 14.17 2.03
CA MET A 131 19.91 12.77 2.15
C MET A 131 21.13 12.53 3.03
N THR A 132 21.02 11.59 3.96
CA THR A 132 22.14 11.14 4.80
C THR A 132 22.16 9.59 4.84
N ASN A 133 23.33 9.01 5.16
CA ASN A 133 23.50 7.55 5.31
C ASN A 133 23.05 6.74 4.10
N ALA A 134 23.32 7.23 2.89
CA ALA A 134 22.97 6.50 1.68
C ALA A 134 23.75 5.18 1.59
N LYS A 135 23.04 4.07 1.34
CA LYS A 135 23.59 2.73 1.25
C LYS A 135 22.82 1.92 0.19
N VAL A 136 23.49 0.99 -0.45
CA VAL A 136 22.84 0.06 -1.40
C VAL A 136 22.46 -1.21 -0.65
N GLU A 137 21.16 -1.48 -0.56
CA GLU A 137 20.58 -2.56 0.23
C GLU A 137 19.93 -3.61 -0.66
N VAL A 138 20.07 -4.88 -0.28
CA VAL A 138 19.45 -6.01 -0.96
C VAL A 138 17.98 -6.09 -0.58
N VAL A 139 17.09 -5.93 -1.58
CA VAL A 139 15.64 -5.93 -1.40
C VAL A 139 14.98 -7.23 -1.85
N SER A 140 15.66 -8.01 -2.69
CA SER A 140 15.21 -9.34 -3.09
C SER A 140 16.40 -10.23 -3.46
N VAL A 141 16.22 -11.54 -3.31
CA VAL A 141 17.21 -12.55 -3.72
C VAL A 141 16.46 -13.65 -4.48
N SER A 142 16.81 -13.83 -5.76
CA SER A 142 16.20 -14.87 -6.59
C SER A 142 16.65 -16.26 -6.14
N TYR A 143 15.71 -17.18 -6.05
CA TYR A 143 15.98 -18.56 -5.67
C TYR A 143 17.00 -19.20 -6.62
N ASN A 144 17.93 -20.00 -6.06
CA ASN A 144 18.99 -20.68 -6.81
C ASN A 144 19.91 -19.75 -7.64
N SER A 145 19.97 -18.47 -7.28
CA SER A 145 20.90 -17.50 -7.87
C SER A 145 22.30 -17.58 -7.25
N PRO A 146 23.33 -16.99 -7.87
CA PRO A 146 24.66 -16.88 -7.26
C PRO A 146 24.61 -16.22 -5.87
N ALA A 147 23.81 -15.19 -5.70
CA ALA A 147 23.62 -14.49 -4.41
C ALA A 147 22.96 -15.40 -3.37
N TYR A 148 21.94 -16.16 -3.76
CA TYR A 148 21.28 -17.12 -2.89
C TYR A 148 22.26 -18.21 -2.40
N GLN A 149 23.05 -18.79 -3.31
CA GLN A 149 24.05 -19.79 -2.99
C GLN A 149 25.18 -19.25 -2.10
N ALA A 150 25.51 -17.99 -2.29
CA ALA A 150 26.50 -17.28 -1.47
C ALA A 150 25.98 -16.85 -0.09
N GLY A 151 24.68 -17.05 0.21
CA GLY A 151 24.07 -16.74 1.50
C GLY A 151 23.75 -15.27 1.72
N ILE A 152 23.62 -14.48 0.64
CA ILE A 152 23.13 -13.09 0.69
C ILE A 152 21.65 -13.13 1.05
N LYS A 153 21.22 -12.19 1.91
CA LYS A 153 19.85 -12.08 2.42
C LYS A 153 19.28 -10.70 2.16
N ILE A 154 17.96 -10.62 2.16
CA ILE A 154 17.24 -9.35 2.16
C ILE A 154 17.64 -8.57 3.43
N GLY A 155 17.89 -7.26 3.27
CA GLY A 155 18.37 -6.37 4.31
C GLY A 155 19.90 -6.30 4.44
N ASP A 156 20.68 -7.06 3.64
CA ASP A 156 22.12 -6.88 3.57
C ASP A 156 22.46 -5.57 2.85
N THR A 157 23.37 -4.80 3.41
CA THR A 157 23.94 -3.63 2.74
C THR A 157 25.21 -4.04 1.98
N ILE A 158 25.27 -3.78 0.69
CA ILE A 158 26.49 -3.98 -0.13
C ILE A 158 27.37 -2.76 0.05
N LYS A 159 28.53 -2.92 0.69
CA LYS A 159 29.48 -1.84 0.96
C LYS A 159 30.49 -1.69 -0.17
N ASP A 160 31.19 -2.80 -0.45
CA ASP A 160 32.33 -2.78 -1.34
C ASP A 160 32.33 -4.05 -2.20
N VAL A 161 32.96 -3.94 -3.37
CA VAL A 161 33.37 -5.07 -4.19
C VAL A 161 34.89 -5.16 -4.17
N VAL A 162 35.40 -6.33 -3.74
CA VAL A 162 36.83 -6.61 -3.78
C VAL A 162 37.14 -7.44 -5.02
N ASN A 163 37.92 -6.89 -5.93
CA ASN A 163 38.31 -7.55 -7.17
C ASN A 163 39.80 -7.37 -7.42
N GLY A 164 40.55 -8.48 -7.53
CA GLY A 164 41.98 -8.45 -7.80
C GLY A 164 42.83 -7.64 -6.78
N GLY A 165 42.34 -7.49 -5.55
CA GLY A 165 42.97 -6.68 -4.50
C GLY A 165 42.54 -5.20 -4.48
N ALA A 166 41.76 -4.74 -5.47
CA ALA A 166 41.14 -3.41 -5.45
C ALA A 166 39.82 -3.46 -4.70
N VAL A 167 39.60 -2.49 -3.79
CA VAL A 167 38.33 -2.29 -3.09
C VAL A 167 37.57 -1.17 -3.79
N ILE A 168 36.41 -1.48 -4.31
CA ILE A 168 35.54 -0.54 -5.07
C ILE A 168 34.28 -0.28 -4.24
N PRO A 169 34.09 0.93 -3.70
CA PRO A 169 32.92 1.25 -2.90
C PRO A 169 31.66 1.29 -3.74
N ILE A 170 30.56 0.79 -3.16
CA ILE A 170 29.24 0.75 -3.78
C ILE A 170 28.35 1.81 -3.13
N ASN A 171 28.24 2.96 -3.78
CA ASN A 171 27.45 4.10 -3.31
C ASN A 171 26.13 4.23 -4.07
N LYS A 172 26.04 3.67 -5.29
CA LYS A 172 24.90 3.74 -6.20
C LYS A 172 24.55 2.35 -6.75
N ILE A 173 23.30 2.18 -7.15
CA ILE A 173 22.85 0.96 -7.83
C ILE A 173 23.67 0.73 -9.10
N ALA A 174 23.94 1.81 -9.85
CA ALA A 174 24.73 1.74 -11.08
C ALA A 174 26.15 1.21 -10.84
N ASP A 175 26.79 1.54 -9.72
CA ASP A 175 28.14 1.07 -9.39
C ASP A 175 28.15 -0.46 -9.34
N PHE A 176 27.23 -1.06 -8.59
CA PHE A 176 27.10 -2.51 -8.47
C PHE A 176 26.73 -3.17 -9.79
N GLN A 177 25.78 -2.58 -10.53
CA GLN A 177 25.36 -3.11 -11.84
C GLN A 177 26.48 -3.10 -12.87
N ASN A 178 27.30 -2.03 -12.90
CA ASN A 178 28.42 -1.93 -13.84
C ASN A 178 29.50 -2.97 -13.54
N ILE A 179 29.88 -3.12 -12.26
CA ILE A 179 30.88 -4.10 -11.84
C ILE A 179 30.40 -5.51 -12.14
N THR A 180 29.15 -5.86 -11.79
CA THR A 180 28.61 -7.20 -12.05
C THR A 180 28.47 -7.52 -13.54
N LYS A 181 28.31 -6.50 -14.42
CA LYS A 181 28.34 -6.67 -15.88
C LYS A 181 29.74 -6.94 -16.41
N GLN A 182 30.76 -6.27 -15.83
CA GLN A 182 32.16 -6.45 -16.24
C GLN A 182 32.75 -7.78 -15.76
N GLU A 183 32.33 -8.26 -14.60
CA GLU A 183 32.86 -9.47 -13.96
C GLU A 183 32.00 -10.71 -14.18
N LYS A 184 31.16 -10.72 -15.22
CA LYS A 184 30.37 -11.91 -15.61
C LYS A 184 31.26 -13.13 -15.81
N GLY A 185 30.92 -14.24 -15.14
CA GLY A 185 31.65 -15.49 -15.19
C GLY A 185 32.95 -15.52 -14.39
N LYS A 186 33.33 -14.43 -13.71
CA LYS A 186 34.49 -14.38 -12.84
C LYS A 186 34.07 -14.28 -11.39
N GLN A 187 34.83 -14.89 -10.51
CA GLN A 187 34.60 -14.78 -9.08
C GLN A 187 34.94 -13.39 -8.56
N MET A 188 34.01 -12.81 -7.78
CA MET A 188 34.19 -11.55 -7.09
C MET A 188 33.82 -11.69 -5.61
N THR A 189 34.40 -10.88 -4.75
CA THR A 189 34.10 -10.84 -3.33
C THR A 189 33.30 -9.58 -3.03
N LEU A 190 32.16 -9.73 -2.35
CA LEU A 190 31.38 -8.61 -1.84
C LEU A 190 31.63 -8.46 -0.34
N GLU A 191 31.90 -7.25 0.10
CA GLU A 191 31.79 -6.91 1.51
C GLU A 191 30.38 -6.45 1.76
N ILE A 192 29.66 -7.20 2.60
CA ILE A 192 28.28 -6.90 3.00
C ILE A 192 28.20 -6.61 4.49
N GLU A 193 27.29 -5.72 4.88
CA GLU A 193 26.96 -5.47 6.27
C GLU A 193 25.59 -6.08 6.58
N ARG A 194 25.51 -6.90 7.61
CA ARG A 194 24.28 -7.51 8.14
C ARG A 194 24.23 -7.32 9.65
N ASN A 195 23.19 -6.65 10.15
CA ASN A 195 23.01 -6.36 11.58
C ASN A 195 24.24 -5.68 12.22
N GLY A 196 24.86 -4.72 11.50
CA GLY A 196 26.04 -3.99 11.98
C GLY A 196 27.34 -4.78 11.97
N LYS A 197 27.39 -5.97 11.35
CA LYS A 197 28.60 -6.79 11.19
C LYS A 197 28.95 -6.95 9.72
N ASN A 198 30.22 -6.80 9.38
CA ASN A 198 30.72 -6.99 8.03
C ASN A 198 31.05 -8.45 7.75
N PHE A 199 30.72 -8.91 6.56
CA PHE A 199 31.00 -10.26 6.06
C PHE A 199 31.53 -10.18 4.63
N ASN A 200 32.49 -11.03 4.30
CA ASN A 200 32.94 -11.21 2.95
C ASN A 200 32.22 -12.41 2.32
N VAL A 201 31.61 -12.19 1.17
CA VAL A 201 30.83 -13.18 0.46
C VAL A 201 31.36 -13.33 -0.95
N ASN A 202 31.72 -14.55 -1.35
CA ASN A 202 32.21 -14.85 -2.71
C ASN A 202 31.05 -15.30 -3.59
N LEU A 203 30.93 -14.70 -4.77
CA LEU A 203 29.96 -15.12 -5.79
C LEU A 203 30.51 -14.92 -7.20
N THR A 204 29.93 -15.64 -8.16
CA THR A 204 30.25 -15.50 -9.58
C THR A 204 29.00 -15.06 -10.33
N PRO A 205 28.96 -13.81 -10.87
CA PRO A 205 27.83 -13.35 -11.66
C PRO A 205 27.61 -14.21 -12.90
N ARG A 206 26.35 -14.53 -13.21
CA ARG A 206 25.98 -15.35 -14.37
C ARG A 206 26.28 -14.61 -15.68
N ILE A 207 26.79 -15.33 -16.68
CA ILE A 207 27.01 -14.80 -18.04
C ILE A 207 25.67 -14.52 -18.70
N ASN A 208 24.73 -15.48 -18.61
CA ASN A 208 23.40 -15.43 -19.19
C ASN A 208 22.36 -15.59 -18.07
N PRO A 209 21.95 -14.50 -17.41
CA PRO A 209 20.89 -14.58 -16.40
C PRO A 209 19.53 -14.87 -17.04
N PRO A 210 18.59 -15.51 -16.31
CA PRO A 210 17.21 -15.65 -16.75
C PRO A 210 16.56 -14.31 -17.06
N ALA A 211 15.53 -14.31 -17.92
CA ALA A 211 14.78 -13.10 -18.23
C ALA A 211 14.16 -12.49 -16.95
N GLY A 212 14.37 -11.20 -16.75
CA GLY A 212 13.91 -10.49 -15.57
C GLY A 212 14.84 -10.54 -14.36
N GLU A 213 15.96 -11.28 -14.42
CA GLU A 213 16.94 -11.36 -13.34
C GLU A 213 18.26 -10.66 -13.70
N GLY A 214 18.93 -10.11 -12.68
CA GLY A 214 20.30 -9.63 -12.81
C GLY A 214 21.32 -10.77 -12.79
N ALA A 215 22.59 -10.48 -13.16
CA ALA A 215 23.66 -11.46 -13.22
C ALA A 215 23.93 -12.16 -11.87
N THR A 216 23.74 -11.47 -10.76
CA THR A 216 23.90 -11.99 -9.40
C THR A 216 22.60 -12.58 -8.82
N GLY A 217 21.44 -12.18 -9.36
CA GLY A 217 20.11 -12.57 -8.86
C GLY A 217 19.72 -11.83 -7.59
N VAL A 218 20.24 -10.61 -7.35
CA VAL A 218 19.75 -9.70 -6.33
C VAL A 218 18.94 -8.58 -6.95
N GLY A 219 17.84 -8.20 -6.31
CA GLY A 219 17.27 -6.89 -6.45
C GLY A 219 17.89 -5.99 -5.39
N ILE A 220 18.32 -4.80 -5.78
CA ILE A 220 18.96 -3.84 -4.90
C ILE A 220 18.28 -2.49 -5.00
N GLU A 221 18.23 -1.78 -3.88
CA GLU A 221 17.77 -0.39 -3.82
C GLU A 221 18.78 0.46 -3.05
N ARG A 222 18.84 1.73 -3.41
CA ARG A 222 19.61 2.69 -2.65
C ARG A 222 18.70 3.30 -1.60
N MET A 223 19.01 3.00 -0.34
CA MET A 223 18.29 3.50 0.83
C MET A 223 19.04 4.69 1.41
N ALA A 224 18.31 5.71 1.84
CA ALA A 224 18.90 6.84 2.55
C ALA A 224 17.94 7.40 3.59
N THR A 225 18.50 7.99 4.64
CA THR A 225 17.72 8.70 5.64
C THR A 225 17.27 10.04 5.05
N LEU A 226 16.04 10.08 4.52
CA LEU A 226 15.37 11.30 4.07
C LEU A 226 14.43 11.85 5.13
N ILE A 227 13.82 10.95 5.90
CA ILE A 227 12.92 11.32 6.98
C ILE A 227 13.76 11.51 8.24
N LYS A 228 14.15 12.77 8.49
CA LYS A 228 14.78 13.14 9.75
C LYS A 228 13.85 12.87 10.90
N LYS A 229 14.43 12.52 12.03
CA LYS A 229 13.71 12.46 13.29
C LYS A 229 13.37 13.89 13.73
N TYR A 230 12.07 14.15 13.90
CA TYR A 230 11.59 15.42 14.43
C TYR A 230 11.22 15.28 15.92
N PRO A 231 11.25 16.36 16.70
CA PRO A 231 10.68 16.37 18.04
C PRO A 231 9.20 15.98 18.02
N TRP A 232 8.72 15.36 19.09
CA TRP A 232 7.35 14.84 19.18
C TRP A 232 6.27 15.89 18.91
N TYR A 233 6.53 17.17 19.21
CA TYR A 233 5.60 18.28 18.98
C TYR A 233 5.63 18.83 17.53
N GLU A 234 6.70 18.58 16.78
CA GLU A 234 6.80 18.96 15.35
C GLU A 234 6.33 17.84 14.44
N ALA A 235 6.52 16.58 14.84
CA ALA A 235 6.19 15.41 14.03
C ALA A 235 4.73 15.40 13.51
N PRO A 236 3.69 15.80 14.30
CA PRO A 236 2.32 15.87 13.78
C PRO A 236 2.14 16.91 12.68
N ILE A 237 2.83 18.05 12.77
CA ILE A 237 2.78 19.10 11.74
C ILE A 237 3.40 18.57 10.43
N GLN A 238 4.54 17.88 10.54
CA GLN A 238 5.18 17.24 9.39
C GLN A 238 4.30 16.14 8.79
N GLY A 239 3.60 15.36 9.63
CA GLY A 239 2.63 14.36 9.21
C GLY A 239 1.51 14.96 8.35
N VAL A 240 0.94 16.10 8.75
CA VAL A 240 -0.09 16.81 7.97
C VAL A 240 0.49 17.30 6.63
N ILE A 241 1.63 17.99 6.67
CA ILE A 241 2.28 18.54 5.47
C ILE A 241 2.59 17.41 4.48
N TYR A 242 3.18 16.33 4.97
CA TYR A 242 3.57 15.21 4.12
C TYR A 242 2.37 14.45 3.56
N THR A 243 1.30 14.27 4.33
CA THR A 243 0.04 13.69 3.83
C THR A 243 -0.53 14.51 2.68
N TRP A 244 -0.53 15.84 2.82
CA TRP A 244 -0.95 16.74 1.74
C TRP A 244 -0.07 16.62 0.50
N GLN A 245 1.25 16.69 0.67
CA GLN A 245 2.21 16.53 -0.44
C GLN A 245 2.05 15.18 -1.14
N THR A 246 1.92 14.10 -0.37
CA THR A 246 1.69 12.75 -0.90
C THR A 246 0.38 12.68 -1.69
N THR A 247 -0.69 13.30 -1.18
CA THR A 247 -1.98 13.36 -1.89
C THR A 247 -1.84 14.08 -3.24
N VAL A 248 -1.19 15.24 -3.27
CA VAL A 248 -0.96 15.99 -4.52
C VAL A 248 -0.11 15.18 -5.48
N ASN A 249 1.00 14.61 -5.02
CA ASN A 249 1.90 13.80 -5.85
C ASN A 249 1.20 12.55 -6.41
N ALA A 250 0.36 11.91 -5.61
CA ALA A 250 -0.44 10.75 -6.04
C ALA A 250 -1.44 11.14 -7.14
N LEU A 251 -2.12 12.29 -7.03
CA LEU A 251 -3.02 12.79 -8.07
C LEU A 251 -2.26 13.12 -9.37
N VAL A 252 -1.09 13.76 -9.28
CA VAL A 252 -0.23 14.03 -10.44
C VAL A 252 0.28 12.73 -11.06
N GLY A 253 0.67 11.75 -10.25
CA GLY A 253 1.09 10.43 -10.71
C GLY A 253 -0.04 9.69 -11.45
N LEU A 254 -1.23 9.67 -10.89
CA LEU A 254 -2.42 9.09 -11.53
C LEU A 254 -2.74 9.77 -12.85
N TYR A 255 -2.72 11.12 -12.87
CA TYR A 255 -2.89 11.85 -14.12
C TYR A 255 -1.85 11.43 -15.18
N SER A 256 -0.59 11.27 -14.79
CA SER A 256 0.49 10.84 -15.68
C SER A 256 0.27 9.41 -16.22
N VAL A 257 -0.22 8.49 -15.38
CA VAL A 257 -0.60 7.13 -15.79
C VAL A 257 -1.73 7.17 -16.82
N PHE A 258 -2.83 7.89 -16.53
CA PHE A 258 -3.96 7.99 -17.46
C PHE A 258 -3.58 8.69 -18.76
N ALA A 259 -2.83 9.79 -18.69
CA ALA A 259 -2.33 10.48 -19.87
C ALA A 259 -1.41 9.58 -20.71
N GLY A 260 -0.53 8.81 -20.06
CA GLY A 260 0.35 7.86 -20.74
C GLY A 260 -0.42 6.75 -21.47
N LEU A 261 -1.47 6.22 -20.85
CA LEU A 261 -2.33 5.20 -21.47
C LEU A 261 -3.12 5.77 -22.65
N ILE A 262 -3.73 6.95 -22.51
CA ILE A 262 -4.50 7.61 -23.58
C ILE A 262 -3.59 7.98 -24.76
N LEU A 263 -2.40 8.50 -24.49
CA LEU A 263 -1.43 8.91 -25.51
C LEU A 263 -0.58 7.75 -26.04
N GLN A 264 -0.89 6.50 -25.67
CA GLN A 264 -0.17 5.28 -26.07
C GLN A 264 1.34 5.32 -25.78
N LYS A 265 1.77 6.09 -24.79
CA LYS A 265 3.18 6.19 -24.36
C LYS A 265 3.59 5.07 -23.40
N GLY A 266 2.65 4.16 -23.05
CA GLY A 266 2.85 3.13 -22.04
C GLY A 266 2.75 3.64 -20.60
N LEU A 267 3.02 2.75 -19.66
CA LEU A 267 3.06 3.11 -18.24
C LEU A 267 4.35 3.88 -17.91
N PRO A 268 4.31 4.83 -16.97
CA PRO A 268 5.51 5.46 -16.44
C PRO A 268 6.48 4.40 -15.89
N GLN A 269 7.77 4.70 -15.98
CA GLN A 269 8.81 3.79 -15.47
C GLN A 269 8.61 3.53 -13.96
N GLY A 270 8.59 2.26 -13.56
CA GLY A 270 8.35 1.84 -12.18
C GLY A 270 6.87 1.72 -11.78
N ALA A 271 5.92 2.02 -12.68
CA ALA A 271 4.51 1.79 -12.42
C ALA A 271 4.16 0.30 -12.61
N GLU A 272 3.64 -0.32 -11.58
CA GLU A 272 3.22 -1.72 -11.57
C GLU A 272 1.77 -1.88 -11.13
N PHE A 273 1.10 -2.86 -11.72
CA PHE A 273 -0.23 -3.25 -11.25
C PHE A 273 -0.09 -4.19 -10.05
N ALA A 274 -0.86 -3.92 -9.01
CA ALA A 274 -0.95 -4.78 -7.84
C ALA A 274 -2.41 -4.88 -7.39
N GLY A 275 -2.87 -6.09 -7.17
CA GLY A 275 -4.12 -6.37 -6.49
C GLY A 275 -3.92 -6.50 -4.97
N PRO A 276 -4.96 -6.91 -4.23
CA PRO A 276 -4.88 -7.01 -2.78
C PRO A 276 -3.76 -7.91 -2.25
N LEU A 277 -3.47 -9.02 -2.95
CA LEU A 277 -2.38 -9.92 -2.59
C LEU A 277 -1.02 -9.29 -2.89
N GLY A 278 -0.87 -8.61 -4.02
CA GLY A 278 0.36 -7.90 -4.39
C GLY A 278 0.70 -6.79 -3.40
N ILE A 279 -0.30 -6.00 -2.99
CA ILE A 279 -0.14 -4.95 -1.96
C ILE A 279 0.29 -5.58 -0.63
N THR A 280 -0.29 -6.73 -0.25
CA THR A 280 0.11 -7.44 0.98
C THR A 280 1.58 -7.87 0.92
N ILE A 281 2.05 -8.35 -0.24
CA ILE A 281 3.46 -8.73 -0.42
C ILE A 281 4.38 -7.52 -0.40
N PHE A 282 4.02 -6.41 -1.06
CA PHE A 282 4.80 -5.18 -0.99
C PHE A 282 4.91 -4.68 0.45
N LEU A 283 3.82 -4.76 1.22
CA LEU A 283 3.82 -4.39 2.63
C LEU A 283 4.65 -5.35 3.49
N ALA A 284 4.61 -6.65 3.18
CA ALA A 284 5.47 -7.64 3.85
C ALA A 284 6.95 -7.39 3.55
N ASN A 285 7.29 -7.06 2.30
CA ASN A 285 8.65 -6.65 1.94
C ASN A 285 9.04 -5.36 2.65
N ALA A 286 8.14 -4.35 2.73
CA ALA A 286 8.40 -3.12 3.47
C ALA A 286 8.74 -3.37 4.94
N ALA A 287 8.16 -4.41 5.56
CA ALA A 287 8.47 -4.76 6.94
C ALA A 287 9.91 -5.25 7.12
N SER A 288 10.56 -5.80 6.09
CA SER A 288 11.97 -6.21 6.15
C SER A 288 12.95 -5.03 6.27
N TYR A 289 12.52 -3.83 5.84
CA TYR A 289 13.28 -2.58 6.00
C TYR A 289 13.08 -1.91 7.37
N GLY A 290 12.32 -2.53 8.25
CA GLY A 290 12.06 -2.05 9.59
C GLY A 290 10.70 -1.36 9.76
N ILE A 291 10.36 -1.14 11.04
CA ILE A 291 9.03 -0.64 11.43
C ILE A 291 8.73 0.76 10.85
N GLY A 292 9.73 1.62 10.72
CA GLY A 292 9.56 2.96 10.16
C GLY A 292 9.09 2.92 8.72
N PHE A 293 9.76 2.13 7.87
CA PHE A 293 9.38 1.97 6.47
C PHE A 293 8.04 1.24 6.31
N PHE A 294 7.76 0.25 7.15
CA PHE A 294 6.47 -0.43 7.19
C PHE A 294 5.31 0.52 7.47
N LEU A 295 5.43 1.36 8.52
CA LEU A 295 4.40 2.36 8.85
C LEU A 295 4.28 3.44 7.76
N TYR A 296 5.41 3.86 7.19
CA TYR A 296 5.43 4.77 6.04
C TYR A 296 4.64 4.21 4.87
N PHE A 297 4.85 2.93 4.53
CA PHE A 297 4.17 2.30 3.41
C PHE A 297 2.67 2.11 3.65
N ILE A 298 2.25 1.77 4.90
CA ILE A 298 0.83 1.76 5.28
C ILE A 298 0.21 3.15 5.12
N ALA A 299 0.93 4.21 5.53
CA ALA A 299 0.45 5.58 5.38
C ALA A 299 0.27 5.97 3.90
N LEU A 300 1.21 5.57 3.03
CA LEU A 300 1.06 5.74 1.58
C LEU A 300 -0.18 5.02 1.04
N ILE A 301 -0.36 3.74 1.39
CA ILE A 301 -1.55 2.97 1.00
C ILE A 301 -2.82 3.69 1.46
N SER A 302 -2.85 4.20 2.70
CA SER A 302 -3.99 4.92 3.24
C SER A 302 -4.35 6.15 2.39
N VAL A 303 -3.36 6.94 1.96
CA VAL A 303 -3.59 8.09 1.06
C VAL A 303 -4.12 7.63 -0.30
N PHE A 304 -3.51 6.60 -0.90
CA PHE A 304 -3.95 6.09 -2.21
C PHE A 304 -5.38 5.55 -2.16
N VAL A 305 -5.73 4.77 -1.12
CA VAL A 305 -7.08 4.22 -0.96
C VAL A 305 -8.09 5.34 -0.73
N ALA A 306 -7.74 6.40 0.02
CA ALA A 306 -8.58 7.59 0.17
C ALA A 306 -8.89 8.25 -1.18
N ILE A 307 -7.86 8.42 -2.03
CA ILE A 307 -8.03 9.01 -3.38
C ILE A 307 -8.89 8.10 -4.26
N PHE A 308 -8.63 6.79 -4.27
CA PHE A 308 -9.41 5.85 -5.07
C PHE A 308 -10.89 5.80 -4.65
N ASN A 309 -11.17 5.88 -3.34
CA ASN A 309 -12.56 5.92 -2.85
C ASN A 309 -13.31 7.19 -3.28
N LEU A 310 -12.62 8.29 -3.64
CA LEU A 310 -13.24 9.49 -4.20
C LEU A 310 -13.50 9.41 -5.70
N PHE A 311 -13.04 8.37 -6.38
CA PHE A 311 -13.30 8.25 -7.82
C PHE A 311 -14.79 8.11 -8.10
N PRO A 312 -15.25 8.69 -9.24
CA PRO A 312 -16.66 8.71 -9.64
C PRO A 312 -17.15 7.32 -10.11
N ILE A 313 -16.86 6.28 -9.35
CA ILE A 313 -17.23 4.90 -9.65
C ILE A 313 -18.35 4.49 -8.69
N PRO A 314 -19.54 4.14 -9.17
CA PRO A 314 -20.72 3.86 -8.35
C PRO A 314 -20.58 2.80 -7.25
N ALA A 315 -19.57 1.94 -7.33
CA ALA A 315 -19.24 0.96 -6.28
C ALA A 315 -18.35 1.52 -5.15
N LEU A 316 -17.93 2.77 -5.24
CA LEU A 316 -17.07 3.48 -4.28
C LEU A 316 -17.82 4.69 -3.69
N ASP A 317 -17.27 5.27 -2.63
CA ASP A 317 -17.86 6.47 -1.98
C ASP A 317 -18.05 7.65 -2.94
N GLY A 318 -17.07 7.88 -3.83
CA GLY A 318 -17.15 8.91 -4.86
C GLY A 318 -18.35 8.74 -5.80
N GLY A 319 -18.74 7.50 -6.10
CA GLY A 319 -19.96 7.23 -6.86
C GLY A 319 -21.21 7.64 -6.11
N LYS A 320 -21.26 7.39 -4.79
CA LYS A 320 -22.36 7.84 -3.94
C LYS A 320 -22.45 9.36 -3.89
N LEU A 321 -21.31 10.05 -3.83
CA LEU A 321 -21.25 11.52 -3.91
C LEU A 321 -21.82 12.03 -5.24
N ILE A 322 -21.60 11.32 -6.36
CA ILE A 322 -22.20 11.67 -7.67
C ILE A 322 -23.72 11.51 -7.63
N PHE A 323 -24.25 10.43 -7.07
CA PHE A 323 -25.71 10.28 -6.95
C PHE A 323 -26.33 11.40 -6.10
N LEU A 324 -25.68 11.79 -5.01
CA LEU A 324 -26.10 12.94 -4.19
C LEU A 324 -26.00 14.27 -4.94
N LEU A 325 -25.00 14.44 -5.80
CA LEU A 325 -24.88 15.63 -6.67
C LEU A 325 -26.01 15.68 -7.71
N ILE A 326 -26.31 14.54 -8.35
CA ILE A 326 -27.44 14.43 -9.31
C ILE A 326 -28.76 14.74 -8.61
N GLU A 327 -28.97 14.22 -7.40
CA GLU A 327 -30.16 14.52 -6.60
C GLU A 327 -30.28 16.01 -6.29
N LYS A 328 -29.18 16.67 -5.91
CA LYS A 328 -29.13 18.11 -5.65
C LYS A 328 -29.52 18.94 -6.88
N ILE A 329 -29.05 18.53 -8.06
CA ILE A 329 -29.34 19.22 -9.32
C ILE A 329 -30.76 18.96 -9.79
N LYS A 330 -31.26 17.73 -9.72
CA LYS A 330 -32.59 17.32 -10.21
C LYS A 330 -33.72 17.62 -9.21
N GLY A 331 -33.40 17.90 -7.96
CA GLY A 331 -34.37 18.12 -6.87
C GLY A 331 -35.08 16.83 -6.41
N LYS A 332 -34.70 15.66 -6.93
CA LYS A 332 -35.22 14.34 -6.53
C LYS A 332 -34.14 13.27 -6.63
N PRO A 333 -34.18 12.27 -5.72
CA PRO A 333 -33.21 11.19 -5.74
C PRO A 333 -33.27 10.36 -7.03
N VAL A 334 -32.17 9.71 -7.38
CA VAL A 334 -32.13 8.67 -8.40
C VAL A 334 -32.99 7.49 -7.92
N SER A 335 -33.69 6.83 -8.81
CA SER A 335 -34.49 5.66 -8.40
C SER A 335 -33.57 4.56 -7.84
N VAL A 336 -34.01 3.95 -6.74
CA VAL A 336 -33.25 2.90 -6.02
C VAL A 336 -32.79 1.78 -6.96
N ASN A 337 -33.68 1.31 -7.83
CA ASN A 337 -33.37 0.22 -8.78
C ASN A 337 -32.24 0.61 -9.76
N VAL A 338 -32.21 1.88 -10.22
CA VAL A 338 -31.19 2.37 -11.15
C VAL A 338 -29.84 2.51 -10.42
N GLU A 339 -29.85 3.11 -9.21
CA GLU A 339 -28.66 3.26 -8.39
C GLU A 339 -28.05 1.90 -8.06
N GLN A 340 -28.84 0.97 -7.55
CA GLN A 340 -28.38 -0.38 -7.22
C GLN A 340 -27.90 -1.16 -8.46
N GLY A 341 -28.59 -1.04 -9.60
CA GLY A 341 -28.19 -1.71 -10.83
C GLY A 341 -26.84 -1.23 -11.35
N ILE A 342 -26.60 0.09 -11.37
CA ILE A 342 -25.33 0.67 -11.81
C ILE A 342 -24.22 0.31 -10.80
N THR A 343 -24.48 0.39 -9.50
CA THR A 343 -23.53 0.03 -8.44
C THR A 343 -23.11 -1.43 -8.56
N LEU A 344 -24.08 -2.35 -8.72
CA LEU A 344 -23.80 -3.78 -8.90
C LEU A 344 -22.97 -4.04 -10.16
N PHE A 345 -23.30 -3.40 -11.28
CA PHE A 345 -22.53 -3.54 -12.51
C PHE A 345 -21.08 -3.10 -12.31
N CYS A 346 -20.86 -1.91 -11.76
CA CYS A 346 -19.51 -1.40 -11.48
C CYS A 346 -18.77 -2.31 -10.49
N PHE A 347 -19.44 -2.81 -9.46
CA PHE A 347 -18.85 -3.74 -8.50
C PHE A 347 -18.36 -5.04 -9.17
N ILE A 348 -19.18 -5.64 -10.05
CA ILE A 348 -18.80 -6.83 -10.81
C ILE A 348 -17.56 -6.54 -11.68
N VAL A 349 -17.54 -5.39 -12.39
CA VAL A 349 -16.39 -4.99 -13.21
C VAL A 349 -15.12 -4.86 -12.35
N LEU A 350 -15.21 -4.22 -11.17
CA LEU A 350 -14.06 -4.10 -10.25
C LEU A 350 -13.59 -5.46 -9.72
N ILE A 351 -14.50 -6.37 -9.39
CA ILE A 351 -14.15 -7.75 -8.99
C ILE A 351 -13.45 -8.49 -10.13
N CYS A 352 -13.98 -8.44 -11.34
CA CYS A 352 -13.34 -9.07 -12.51
C CYS A 352 -11.93 -8.50 -12.76
N LEU A 353 -11.77 -7.17 -12.67
CA LEU A 353 -10.49 -6.52 -12.81
C LEU A 353 -9.51 -6.93 -11.69
N SER A 354 -9.97 -6.97 -10.45
CA SER A 354 -9.19 -7.42 -9.30
C SER A 354 -8.73 -8.86 -9.45
N LEU A 355 -9.61 -9.76 -9.88
CA LEU A 355 -9.27 -11.16 -10.16
C LEU A 355 -8.27 -11.27 -11.31
N PHE A 356 -8.45 -10.52 -12.39
CA PHE A 356 -7.49 -10.48 -13.49
C PHE A 356 -6.09 -10.04 -13.02
N ILE A 357 -6.00 -8.94 -12.24
CA ILE A 357 -4.75 -8.44 -11.69
C ILE A 357 -4.13 -9.49 -10.75
N THR A 358 -4.94 -10.10 -9.88
CA THR A 358 -4.48 -11.14 -8.96
C THR A 358 -3.88 -12.33 -9.71
N VAL A 359 -4.58 -12.86 -10.70
CA VAL A 359 -4.09 -14.03 -11.46
C VAL A 359 -2.86 -13.69 -12.30
N ARG A 360 -2.85 -12.51 -12.96
CA ARG A 360 -1.78 -12.16 -13.91
C ARG A 360 -0.52 -11.64 -13.24
N PHE A 361 -0.65 -10.92 -12.11
CA PHE A 361 0.46 -10.20 -11.48
C PHE A 361 0.73 -10.65 -10.04
N ASP A 362 -0.30 -10.86 -9.21
CA ASP A 362 -0.08 -11.13 -7.79
C ASP A 362 0.35 -12.58 -7.54
N ILE A 363 -0.26 -13.57 -8.19
CA ILE A 363 0.11 -14.98 -8.00
C ILE A 363 1.59 -15.23 -8.32
N PRO A 364 2.15 -14.75 -9.45
CA PRO A 364 3.59 -14.86 -9.68
C PRO A 364 4.44 -14.25 -8.56
N ARG A 365 4.08 -13.04 -8.07
CA ARG A 365 4.78 -12.38 -6.94
C ARG A 365 4.71 -13.20 -5.66
N VAL A 366 3.55 -13.79 -5.36
CA VAL A 366 3.39 -14.69 -4.20
C VAL A 366 4.33 -15.89 -4.33
N MET A 367 4.38 -16.51 -5.50
CA MET A 367 5.27 -17.65 -5.74
C MET A 367 6.75 -17.28 -5.58
N ASP A 368 7.14 -16.10 -6.10
CA ASP A 368 8.52 -15.62 -5.99
C ASP A 368 8.86 -15.23 -4.53
N PHE A 369 7.93 -14.60 -3.81
CA PHE A 369 8.11 -14.32 -2.39
C PHE A 369 8.35 -15.58 -1.57
N PHE A 370 7.59 -16.64 -1.77
CA PHE A 370 7.79 -17.90 -1.06
C PHE A 370 9.08 -18.59 -1.47
N LYS A 371 9.44 -18.61 -2.77
CA LYS A 371 10.72 -19.16 -3.23
C LYS A 371 11.93 -18.44 -2.62
N ALA A 372 11.86 -17.11 -2.47
CA ALA A 372 12.94 -16.32 -1.88
C ALA A 372 13.06 -16.48 -0.36
N ASN A 373 11.99 -16.90 0.33
CA ASN A 373 11.92 -16.98 1.79
C ASN A 373 11.85 -18.42 2.34
N LEU A 374 11.83 -19.44 1.48
CA LEU A 374 11.97 -20.87 1.79
C LEU A 374 13.43 -21.31 1.69
#